data_fe48d5ddaf7abf7e2fd6b52c3cb9377e
#
_entry.id   fe48d5ddaf7abf7e2fd6b52c3cb9377e
#
_cell.length_a   1.000
_cell.length_b   1.000
_cell.length_c   1.000
_cell.angle_alpha   90.00
_cell.angle_beta   90.00
_cell.angle_gamma   90.00
#
_symmetry.space_group_name_H-M   'P 1'
#
loop_
_entity.id
_entity.type
_entity.pdbx_description
1 polymer ?
#
loop_
_entity_poly.entity_id
_entity_poly.type
_entity_poly.pdbx_seq_one_letter_code
_entity_poly.pdbx_strand_id
1 'polypeptide(L)'
;MRKTFDVEWKALGEVAYYVRDRIETNNVPVDNYVGVENLLQDRAGRRVADSLPNVHTSIAFTHNDILIGNIRPYLKKIWMANCSGGTNGDVLTIRLNEGEKILHRYLYYTLSSNQFFHYDVTYSKGTKMPRGDKGAVMKYRIPIPPLEVQQKIVSILDRFDALCNDLTSGLLAEIAARKRQYEHYRDKLLTFPRSNG
;
A
#
# COMPACT_ATOMS: atom_id res chain seq x y z
N MET A 1 6.02 -31.40 -9.59
CA MET A 1 4.59 -31.24 -9.23
C MET A 1 4.37 -29.81 -8.74
N ARG A 2 3.59 -28.97 -9.46
CA ARG A 2 3.15 -27.68 -8.92
C ARG A 2 2.13 -27.98 -7.82
N LYS A 3 2.44 -27.64 -6.56
CA LYS A 3 1.44 -27.64 -5.49
C LYS A 3 0.39 -26.59 -5.85
N THR A 4 -0.81 -27.01 -6.23
CA THR A 4 -1.98 -26.15 -6.32
C THR A 4 -2.39 -25.82 -4.89
N PHE A 5 -2.29 -24.56 -4.51
CA PHE A 5 -2.83 -24.09 -3.24
C PHE A 5 -4.24 -23.60 -3.48
N ASP A 6 -5.12 -23.88 -2.54
CA ASP A 6 -6.45 -23.27 -2.52
C ASP A 6 -6.29 -21.80 -2.11
N VAL A 7 -6.73 -20.89 -2.97
CA VAL A 7 -6.60 -19.44 -2.78
C VAL A 7 -7.99 -18.86 -2.62
N GLU A 8 -8.29 -18.41 -1.42
CA GLU A 8 -9.54 -17.68 -1.16
C GLU A 8 -9.45 -16.25 -1.74
N TRP A 9 -10.55 -15.75 -2.32
CA TRP A 9 -10.63 -14.38 -2.82
C TRP A 9 -11.68 -13.61 -2.02
N LYS A 10 -11.23 -12.55 -1.33
CA LYS A 10 -12.11 -11.64 -0.57
C LYS A 10 -12.05 -10.22 -1.12
N ALA A 11 -13.13 -9.46 -0.95
CA ALA A 11 -13.05 -8.03 -1.14
C ALA A 11 -12.22 -7.40 -0.01
N LEU A 12 -11.47 -6.34 -0.30
CA LEU A 12 -10.64 -5.65 0.70
C LEU A 12 -11.45 -5.25 1.93
N GLY A 13 -12.67 -4.77 1.76
CA GLY A 13 -13.55 -4.36 2.86
C GLY A 13 -14.09 -5.50 3.72
N GLU A 14 -13.91 -6.77 3.33
CA GLU A 14 -14.23 -7.92 4.17
C GLU A 14 -13.12 -8.20 5.20
N VAL A 15 -11.88 -7.78 4.92
CA VAL A 15 -10.69 -8.08 5.72
C VAL A 15 -10.00 -6.85 6.30
N ALA A 16 -10.36 -5.65 5.85
CA ALA A 16 -9.75 -4.39 6.26
C ALA A 16 -10.77 -3.25 6.24
N TYR A 17 -10.44 -2.16 6.89
CA TYR A 17 -11.31 -0.97 6.97
C TYR A 17 -10.53 0.33 6.87
N TYR A 18 -11.22 1.42 6.56
CA TYR A 18 -10.66 2.76 6.66
C TYR A 18 -10.63 3.23 8.10
N VAL A 19 -9.46 3.60 8.59
CA VAL A 19 -9.31 4.21 9.91
C VAL A 19 -10.04 5.55 9.95
N ARG A 20 -10.84 5.77 11.01
CA ARG A 20 -11.59 7.00 11.26
C ARG A 20 -11.21 7.67 12.58
N ASP A 21 -10.35 7.01 13.35
CA ASP A 21 -9.88 7.53 14.63
C ASP A 21 -9.22 8.89 14.42
N ARG A 22 -9.43 9.79 15.38
CA ARG A 22 -8.88 11.15 15.32
C ARG A 22 -7.88 11.38 16.43
N ILE A 23 -6.88 12.18 16.10
CA ILE A 23 -5.89 12.70 17.03
C ILE A 23 -5.80 14.21 16.88
N GLU A 24 -5.59 14.94 17.97
CA GLU A 24 -5.27 16.35 17.90
C GLU A 24 -3.97 16.55 17.10
N THR A 25 -4.01 17.40 16.09
CA THR A 25 -2.87 17.58 15.18
C THR A 25 -1.63 18.05 15.92
N ASN A 26 -1.79 18.92 16.92
CA ASN A 26 -0.68 19.43 17.73
C ASN A 26 0.00 18.37 18.60
N ASN A 27 -0.65 17.23 18.84
CA ASN A 27 -0.06 16.11 19.56
C ASN A 27 0.71 15.13 18.64
N VAL A 28 0.71 15.39 17.32
CA VAL A 28 1.46 14.59 16.35
C VAL A 28 2.85 15.21 16.17
N PRO A 29 3.94 14.44 16.38
CA PRO A 29 5.28 14.91 15.98
C PRO A 29 5.30 15.23 14.48
N VAL A 30 5.97 16.31 14.07
CA VAL A 30 6.07 16.71 12.66
C VAL A 30 6.57 15.56 11.79
N ASP A 31 7.56 14.81 12.27
CA ASP A 31 8.14 13.65 11.59
C ASP A 31 7.14 12.50 11.40
N ASN A 32 6.07 12.47 12.18
CA ASN A 32 5.03 11.45 12.14
C ASN A 32 3.74 11.94 11.46
N TYR A 33 3.74 13.15 10.91
CA TYR A 33 2.64 13.59 10.07
C TYR A 33 2.88 13.18 8.60
N VAL A 34 1.85 12.61 7.97
CA VAL A 34 1.94 12.11 6.59
C VAL A 34 0.76 12.63 5.77
N GLY A 35 0.90 13.76 5.12
CA GLY A 35 -0.03 14.22 4.10
C GLY A 35 0.21 13.52 2.74
N VAL A 36 -0.71 13.70 1.79
CA VAL A 36 -0.57 13.12 0.45
C VAL A 36 0.69 13.62 -0.28
N GLU A 37 1.16 14.81 0.04
CA GLU A 37 2.39 15.42 -0.47
C GLU A 37 3.65 14.77 0.09
N ASN A 38 3.55 14.16 1.28
CA ASN A 38 4.68 13.47 1.91
C ASN A 38 4.86 12.05 1.38
N LEU A 39 3.80 11.44 0.83
CA LEU A 39 3.91 10.15 0.15
C LEU A 39 4.61 10.33 -1.19
N LEU A 40 5.68 9.58 -1.40
CA LEU A 40 6.48 9.61 -2.61
C LEU A 40 5.83 8.82 -3.74
N GLN A 41 6.09 9.23 -4.98
CA GLN A 41 5.57 8.55 -6.18
C GLN A 41 6.23 7.18 -6.34
N ASP A 42 5.60 6.34 -7.17
CA ASP A 42 6.13 5.04 -7.57
C ASP A 42 6.52 4.14 -6.38
N ARG A 43 5.75 4.22 -5.29
CA ARG A 43 5.95 3.40 -4.08
C ARG A 43 7.27 3.66 -3.35
N ALA A 44 7.87 4.83 -3.54
CA ALA A 44 9.16 5.15 -2.95
C ALA A 44 9.10 5.50 -1.44
N GLY A 45 7.95 5.18 -0.78
CA GLY A 45 7.77 5.43 0.64
C GLY A 45 7.29 6.84 0.95
N ARG A 46 7.85 7.46 1.99
CA ARG A 46 7.50 8.82 2.41
C ARG A 46 8.71 9.69 2.66
N ARG A 47 8.53 11.00 2.61
CA ARG A 47 9.43 12.00 3.17
C ARG A 47 8.85 12.57 4.46
N VAL A 48 9.68 13.11 5.31
CA VAL A 48 9.27 13.85 6.52
C VAL A 48 8.50 15.10 6.09
N ALA A 49 7.47 15.47 6.86
CA ALA A 49 6.73 16.70 6.65
C ALA A 49 7.57 17.91 7.08
N ASP A 50 7.42 19.01 6.36
CA ASP A 50 8.14 20.25 6.69
C ASP A 50 7.46 20.97 7.88
N SER A 51 6.15 20.78 8.06
CA SER A 51 5.33 21.35 9.14
C SER A 51 4.03 20.59 9.31
N LEU A 52 3.35 20.80 10.44
CA LEU A 52 1.98 20.33 10.63
C LEU A 52 0.99 21.23 9.90
N PRO A 53 -0.13 20.67 9.38
CA PRO A 53 -1.19 21.50 8.81
C PRO A 53 -1.93 22.28 9.89
N ASN A 54 -2.46 23.43 9.52
CA ASN A 54 -3.28 24.25 10.42
C ASN A 54 -4.71 23.71 10.50
N VAL A 55 -4.87 22.51 11.08
CA VAL A 55 -6.17 21.86 11.34
C VAL A 55 -6.20 21.31 12.75
N HIS A 56 -7.34 21.34 13.41
CA HIS A 56 -7.47 20.90 14.80
C HIS A 56 -7.18 19.39 14.95
N THR A 57 -7.74 18.57 14.07
CA THR A 57 -7.60 17.12 14.17
C THR A 57 -7.16 16.47 12.86
N SER A 58 -6.34 15.43 12.98
CA SER A 58 -5.89 14.55 11.91
C SER A 58 -6.49 13.14 12.06
N ILE A 59 -6.48 12.33 11.01
CA ILE A 59 -6.78 10.91 11.10
C ILE A 59 -5.58 10.22 11.75
N ALA A 60 -5.81 9.48 12.84
CA ALA A 60 -4.76 8.74 13.52
C ALA A 60 -4.40 7.48 12.74
N PHE A 61 -3.11 7.23 12.51
CA PHE A 61 -2.63 5.94 12.02
C PHE A 61 -1.66 5.32 13.02
N THR A 62 -1.51 4.01 12.95
CA THR A 62 -0.61 3.24 13.81
C THR A 62 0.33 2.38 12.97
N HIS A 63 1.31 1.79 13.64
CA HIS A 63 2.23 0.83 13.01
C HIS A 63 1.44 -0.25 12.25
N ASN A 64 1.92 -0.60 11.04
CA ASN A 64 1.33 -1.54 10.09
C ASN A 64 0.07 -1.04 9.32
N ASP A 65 -0.47 0.13 9.61
CA ASP A 65 -1.48 0.71 8.72
C ASP A 65 -0.89 0.99 7.33
N ILE A 66 -1.72 0.83 6.31
CA ILE A 66 -1.31 1.11 4.93
C ILE A 66 -1.91 2.45 4.51
N LEU A 67 -1.04 3.39 4.16
CA LEU A 67 -1.40 4.73 3.73
C LEU A 67 -1.29 4.83 2.20
N ILE A 68 -2.39 5.18 1.53
CA ILE A 68 -2.45 5.32 0.07
C ILE A 68 -2.87 6.74 -0.29
N GLY A 69 -2.11 7.41 -1.14
CA GLY A 69 -2.47 8.73 -1.65
C GLY A 69 -3.69 8.67 -2.56
N ASN A 70 -4.81 9.26 -2.14
CA ASN A 70 -6.07 9.21 -2.89
C ASN A 70 -6.14 10.20 -4.06
N ILE A 71 -5.24 11.19 -4.11
CA ILE A 71 -5.17 12.17 -5.20
C ILE A 71 -4.20 11.65 -6.26
N ARG A 72 -4.65 11.65 -7.53
CA ARG A 72 -3.86 11.18 -8.67
C ARG A 72 -3.33 9.76 -8.45
N PRO A 73 -4.21 8.74 -8.34
CA PRO A 73 -3.82 7.37 -8.01
C PRO A 73 -2.79 6.78 -8.98
N TYR A 74 -2.69 7.28 -10.21
CA TYR A 74 -1.64 6.93 -11.16
C TYR A 74 -0.21 7.24 -10.67
N LEU A 75 -0.05 8.10 -9.65
CA LEU A 75 1.26 8.36 -9.02
C LEU A 75 1.71 7.22 -8.10
N LYS A 76 0.85 6.25 -7.82
CA LYS A 76 1.14 5.03 -7.06
C LYS A 76 1.80 5.31 -5.70
N LYS A 77 1.26 6.30 -4.98
CA LYS A 77 1.74 6.71 -3.67
C LYS A 77 1.21 5.76 -2.60
N ILE A 78 2.07 4.98 -1.99
CA ILE A 78 1.73 4.04 -0.92
C ILE A 78 2.89 3.88 0.06
N TRP A 79 2.55 3.73 1.35
CA TRP A 79 3.51 3.48 2.41
C TRP A 79 2.86 2.63 3.51
N MET A 80 3.60 1.67 4.05
CA MET A 80 3.20 0.94 5.24
C MET A 80 3.83 1.60 6.46
N ALA A 81 3.00 2.01 7.42
CA ALA A 81 3.43 2.77 8.59
C ALA A 81 4.37 1.96 9.49
N ASN A 82 5.53 2.53 9.79
CA ASN A 82 6.50 2.01 10.75
C ASN A 82 6.49 2.78 12.08
N CYS A 83 5.52 3.67 12.25
CA CYS A 83 5.28 4.46 13.46
C CYS A 83 3.79 4.76 13.60
N SER A 84 3.39 5.40 14.69
CA SER A 84 2.08 6.01 14.85
C SER A 84 2.15 7.50 14.56
N GLY A 85 1.06 8.09 14.03
CA GLY A 85 1.04 9.49 13.66
C GLY A 85 -0.31 9.98 13.18
N GLY A 86 -0.30 11.07 12.42
CA GLY A 86 -1.48 11.73 11.87
C GLY A 86 -1.43 11.89 10.36
N THR A 87 -2.59 11.86 9.71
CA THR A 87 -2.72 12.09 8.27
C THR A 87 -4.00 12.87 7.94
N ASN A 88 -4.14 13.28 6.69
CA ASN A 88 -5.31 14.02 6.20
C ASN A 88 -6.29 13.13 5.42
N GLY A 89 -7.44 13.68 5.06
CA GLY A 89 -8.51 12.97 4.34
C GLY A 89 -8.19 12.60 2.89
N ASP A 90 -7.11 13.11 2.32
CA ASP A 90 -6.61 12.79 0.98
C ASP A 90 -5.65 11.58 0.99
N VAL A 91 -5.43 10.99 2.16
CA VAL A 91 -4.73 9.72 2.35
C VAL A 91 -5.74 8.67 2.83
N LEU A 92 -5.83 7.57 2.13
CA LEU A 92 -6.61 6.40 2.56
C LEU A 92 -5.76 5.63 3.58
N THR A 93 -6.21 5.61 4.82
CA THR A 93 -5.57 4.83 5.89
C THR A 93 -6.32 3.51 6.05
N ILE A 94 -5.68 2.41 5.66
CA ILE A 94 -6.27 1.08 5.65
C ILE A 94 -5.65 0.25 6.77
N ARG A 95 -6.49 -0.31 7.63
CA ARG A 95 -6.12 -1.20 8.73
C ARG A 95 -6.74 -2.57 8.52
N LEU A 96 -5.94 -3.62 8.74
CA LEU A 96 -6.38 -5.00 8.71
C LEU A 96 -7.30 -5.27 9.92
N ASN A 97 -8.37 -6.04 9.71
CA ASN A 97 -9.23 -6.50 10.81
C ASN A 97 -8.45 -7.43 11.73
N GLU A 98 -8.77 -7.38 13.04
CA GLU A 98 -8.18 -8.30 13.99
C GLU A 98 -8.59 -9.75 13.70
N GLY A 99 -7.65 -10.67 13.90
CA GLY A 99 -7.90 -12.11 13.72
C GLY A 99 -7.83 -12.60 12.25
N GLU A 100 -7.65 -11.74 11.27
CA GLU A 100 -7.49 -12.17 9.89
C GLU A 100 -6.16 -12.93 9.67
N LYS A 101 -6.23 -14.02 8.90
CA LYS A 101 -5.06 -14.82 8.53
C LYS A 101 -4.29 -14.19 7.35
N ILE A 102 -4.02 -12.89 7.46
CA ILE A 102 -3.34 -12.10 6.44
C ILE A 102 -2.17 -11.37 7.09
N LEU A 103 -0.98 -11.49 6.52
CA LEU A 103 0.19 -10.73 6.97
C LEU A 103 0.04 -9.27 6.49
N HIS A 104 0.27 -8.30 7.36
CA HIS A 104 0.26 -6.86 7.02
C HIS A 104 1.17 -6.56 5.84
N ARG A 105 2.36 -7.14 5.82
CA ARG A 105 3.33 -6.97 4.74
C ARG A 105 2.86 -7.58 3.42
N TYR A 106 2.13 -8.71 3.46
CA TYR A 106 1.51 -9.32 2.28
C TYR A 106 0.41 -8.42 1.72
N LEU A 107 -0.47 -7.88 2.59
CA LEU A 107 -1.51 -6.94 2.17
C LEU A 107 -0.90 -5.68 1.54
N TYR A 108 0.17 -5.13 2.15
CA TYR A 108 0.91 -4.01 1.59
C TYR A 108 1.42 -4.30 0.18
N TYR A 109 2.07 -5.44 -0.05
CA TYR A 109 2.55 -5.81 -1.39
C TYR A 109 1.41 -6.01 -2.38
N THR A 110 0.29 -6.60 -1.94
CA THR A 110 -0.90 -6.77 -2.78
C THR A 110 -1.47 -5.42 -3.22
N LEU A 111 -1.61 -4.46 -2.30
CA LEU A 111 -2.05 -3.09 -2.60
C LEU A 111 -0.98 -2.23 -3.29
N SER A 112 0.29 -2.65 -3.25
CA SER A 112 1.38 -2.02 -4.01
C SER A 112 1.46 -2.50 -5.46
N SER A 113 0.68 -3.50 -5.87
CA SER A 113 0.74 -4.09 -7.20
C SER A 113 0.29 -3.12 -8.29
N ASN A 114 0.76 -3.30 -9.52
CA ASN A 114 0.27 -2.56 -10.67
C ASN A 114 -1.21 -2.86 -10.94
N GLN A 115 -1.65 -4.08 -10.63
CA GLN A 115 -3.04 -4.49 -10.78
C GLN A 115 -3.98 -3.68 -9.89
N PHE A 116 -3.62 -3.46 -8.62
CA PHE A 116 -4.39 -2.61 -7.72
C PHE A 116 -4.45 -1.16 -8.20
N PHE A 117 -3.33 -0.55 -8.55
CA PHE A 117 -3.33 0.84 -9.00
C PHE A 117 -4.00 1.04 -10.35
N HIS A 118 -3.94 0.06 -11.25
CA HIS A 118 -4.74 0.09 -12.48
C HIS A 118 -6.24 0.09 -12.17
N TYR A 119 -6.67 -0.76 -11.24
CA TYR A 119 -8.05 -0.80 -10.77
C TYR A 119 -8.46 0.54 -10.13
N ASP A 120 -7.67 1.10 -9.21
CA ASP A 120 -7.95 2.37 -8.54
C ASP A 120 -8.06 3.55 -9.55
N VAL A 121 -7.16 3.60 -10.52
CA VAL A 121 -7.22 4.59 -11.62
C VAL A 121 -8.50 4.41 -12.45
N THR A 122 -8.89 3.19 -12.77
CA THR A 122 -10.09 2.91 -13.59
C THR A 122 -11.37 3.42 -12.92
N TYR A 123 -11.46 3.34 -11.59
CA TYR A 123 -12.62 3.81 -10.83
C TYR A 123 -12.47 5.23 -10.30
N SER A 124 -11.35 5.91 -10.57
CA SER A 124 -11.12 7.28 -10.10
C SER A 124 -12.07 8.28 -10.78
N LYS A 125 -12.39 9.35 -10.04
CA LYS A 125 -13.30 10.41 -10.50
C LYS A 125 -12.58 11.75 -10.55
N GLY A 126 -12.96 12.58 -11.51
CA GLY A 126 -12.38 13.91 -11.75
C GLY A 126 -11.34 13.91 -12.87
N THR A 127 -11.24 15.02 -13.59
CA THR A 127 -10.37 15.16 -14.78
C THR A 127 -9.00 15.74 -14.45
N LYS A 128 -8.95 16.89 -13.77
CA LYS A 128 -7.69 17.62 -13.49
C LYS A 128 -6.92 17.04 -12.30
N MET A 129 -7.64 16.62 -11.27
CA MET A 129 -7.10 16.00 -10.05
C MET A 129 -7.94 14.78 -9.69
N PRO A 130 -7.80 13.66 -10.43
CA PRO A 130 -8.61 12.48 -10.17
C PRO A 130 -8.36 11.97 -8.74
N ARG A 131 -9.45 11.56 -8.09
CA ARG A 131 -9.43 10.90 -6.78
C ARG A 131 -9.95 9.48 -6.91
N GLY A 132 -9.27 8.54 -6.28
CA GLY A 132 -9.74 7.16 -6.16
C GLY A 132 -11.13 7.10 -5.50
N ASP A 133 -11.95 6.18 -5.95
CA ASP A 133 -13.26 5.94 -5.34
C ASP A 133 -13.10 5.03 -4.12
N LYS A 134 -13.31 5.58 -2.93
CA LYS A 134 -13.16 4.85 -1.65
C LYS A 134 -14.01 3.58 -1.59
N GLY A 135 -15.21 3.62 -2.16
CA GLY A 135 -16.10 2.46 -2.19
C GLY A 135 -15.61 1.37 -3.16
N ALA A 136 -15.07 1.80 -4.32
CA ALA A 136 -14.47 0.87 -5.28
C ALA A 136 -13.21 0.21 -4.68
N VAL A 137 -12.33 0.97 -4.03
CA VAL A 137 -11.13 0.42 -3.37
C VAL A 137 -11.48 -0.70 -2.40
N MET A 138 -12.52 -0.54 -1.57
CA MET A 138 -12.95 -1.61 -0.65
C MET A 138 -13.60 -2.82 -1.34
N LYS A 139 -14.03 -2.69 -2.58
CA LYS A 139 -14.54 -3.81 -3.40
C LYS A 139 -13.43 -4.53 -4.17
N TYR A 140 -12.20 -4.01 -4.15
CA TYR A 140 -11.07 -4.67 -4.81
C TYR A 140 -10.86 -6.07 -4.23
N ARG A 141 -10.84 -7.09 -5.11
CA ARG A 141 -10.67 -8.48 -4.68
C ARG A 141 -9.19 -8.83 -4.54
N ILE A 142 -8.84 -9.33 -3.36
CA ILE A 142 -7.49 -9.74 -3.02
C ILE A 142 -7.41 -11.26 -2.87
N PRO A 143 -6.33 -11.90 -3.35
CA PRO A 143 -6.09 -13.32 -3.11
C PRO A 143 -5.54 -13.52 -1.70
N ILE A 144 -6.04 -14.55 -1.01
CA ILE A 144 -5.60 -14.92 0.33
C ILE A 144 -5.11 -16.37 0.30
N PRO A 145 -3.85 -16.60 -0.08
CA PRO A 145 -3.25 -17.91 0.01
C PRO A 145 -2.93 -18.28 1.47
N PRO A 146 -2.63 -19.56 1.76
CA PRO A 146 -2.19 -19.98 3.10
C PRO A 146 -1.02 -19.14 3.62
N LEU A 147 -0.95 -18.93 4.95
CA LEU A 147 0.07 -18.09 5.60
C LEU A 147 1.50 -18.44 5.20
N GLU A 148 1.82 -19.73 5.04
CA GLU A 148 3.15 -20.16 4.57
C GLU A 148 3.50 -19.63 3.17
N VAL A 149 2.49 -19.52 2.28
CA VAL A 149 2.67 -18.97 0.94
C VAL A 149 2.85 -17.46 1.02
N GLN A 150 2.03 -16.77 1.85
CA GLN A 150 2.19 -15.33 2.11
C GLN A 150 3.60 -15.03 2.63
N GLN A 151 4.10 -15.80 3.62
CA GLN A 151 5.46 -15.64 4.18
C GLN A 151 6.54 -15.78 3.11
N LYS A 152 6.42 -16.77 2.22
CA LYS A 152 7.36 -16.97 1.10
C LYS A 152 7.34 -15.80 0.13
N ILE A 153 6.14 -15.31 -0.24
CA ILE A 153 5.99 -14.14 -1.12
C ILE A 153 6.65 -12.91 -0.46
N VAL A 154 6.32 -12.63 0.79
CA VAL A 154 6.89 -11.51 1.56
C VAL A 154 8.41 -11.61 1.62
N SER A 155 8.95 -12.78 1.98
CA SER A 155 10.41 -12.99 2.07
C SER A 155 11.13 -12.72 0.75
N ILE A 156 10.53 -13.10 -0.39
CA ILE A 156 11.11 -12.85 -1.71
C ILE A 156 11.06 -11.34 -2.02
N LEU A 157 9.92 -10.70 -1.82
CA LEU A 157 9.72 -9.29 -2.13
C LEU A 157 10.57 -8.38 -1.22
N ASP A 158 10.70 -8.70 0.07
CA ASP A 158 11.55 -7.97 1.00
C ASP A 158 13.03 -8.03 0.60
N ARG A 159 13.50 -9.18 0.10
CA ARG A 159 14.89 -9.30 -0.43
C ARG A 159 15.10 -8.42 -1.65
N PHE A 160 14.12 -8.35 -2.56
CA PHE A 160 14.20 -7.45 -3.71
C PHE A 160 14.17 -5.97 -3.29
N ASP A 161 13.31 -5.60 -2.33
CA ASP A 161 13.29 -4.25 -1.78
C ASP A 161 14.64 -3.86 -1.18
N ALA A 162 15.24 -4.74 -0.36
CA ALA A 162 16.55 -4.51 0.23
C ALA A 162 17.64 -4.33 -0.85
N LEU A 163 17.67 -5.20 -1.87
CA LEU A 163 18.62 -5.08 -2.97
C LEU A 163 18.46 -3.80 -3.79
N CYS A 164 17.20 -3.35 -4.01
CA CYS A 164 16.94 -2.10 -4.71
C CYS A 164 17.38 -0.88 -3.90
N ASN A 165 17.24 -0.93 -2.56
CA ASN A 165 17.64 0.16 -1.67
C ASN A 165 19.16 0.22 -1.45
N ASP A 166 19.85 -0.91 -1.37
CA ASP A 166 21.32 -0.97 -1.23
C ASP A 166 22.06 -0.44 -2.47
N LEU A 167 21.43 -0.52 -3.64
CA LEU A 167 22.05 -0.13 -4.92
C LEU A 167 21.98 1.39 -5.22
N THR A 168 21.49 2.19 -4.29
CA THR A 168 21.45 3.66 -4.48
C THR A 168 22.83 4.33 -4.57
N SER A 169 23.94 3.58 -4.38
CA SER A 169 25.30 4.12 -4.42
C SER A 169 26.07 3.89 -5.73
N GLY A 170 25.49 3.19 -6.75
CA GLY A 170 26.29 2.99 -7.93
C GLY A 170 25.63 2.50 -9.19
N LEU A 171 25.22 3.01 -10.16
CA LEU A 171 24.76 2.63 -11.51
C LEU A 171 23.26 2.75 -11.72
N LEU A 172 22.81 3.95 -12.06
CA LEU A 172 21.42 4.29 -12.40
C LEU A 172 20.76 3.31 -13.42
N ALA A 173 21.53 2.78 -14.36
CA ALA A 173 21.01 1.84 -15.35
C ALA A 173 20.72 0.45 -14.77
N GLU A 174 21.55 -0.04 -13.83
CA GLU A 174 21.35 -1.32 -13.15
C GLU A 174 20.18 -1.22 -12.16
N ILE A 175 20.03 -0.09 -11.45
CA ILE A 175 18.88 0.18 -10.58
C ILE A 175 17.58 0.12 -11.39
N ALA A 176 17.53 0.76 -12.56
CA ALA A 176 16.35 0.75 -13.42
C ALA A 176 16.02 -0.66 -13.95
N ALA A 177 17.02 -1.47 -14.27
CA ALA A 177 16.83 -2.85 -14.72
C ALA A 177 16.32 -3.75 -13.58
N ARG A 178 16.88 -3.64 -12.38
CA ARG A 178 16.43 -4.38 -11.19
C ARG A 178 15.05 -3.97 -10.72
N LYS A 179 14.71 -2.68 -10.78
CA LYS A 179 13.37 -2.20 -10.48
C LYS A 179 12.32 -2.82 -11.41
N ARG A 180 12.60 -2.90 -12.72
CA ARG A 180 11.72 -3.60 -13.68
C ARG A 180 11.59 -5.09 -13.38
N GLN A 181 12.67 -5.75 -12.99
CA GLN A 181 12.67 -7.15 -12.60
C GLN A 181 11.84 -7.38 -11.33
N TYR A 182 11.99 -6.52 -10.32
CA TYR A 182 11.19 -6.54 -9.09
C TYR A 182 9.69 -6.39 -9.40
N GLU A 183 9.31 -5.40 -10.20
CA GLU A 183 7.91 -5.17 -10.58
C GLU A 183 7.31 -6.40 -11.29
N HIS A 184 8.07 -7.00 -12.21
CA HIS A 184 7.66 -8.21 -12.90
C HIS A 184 7.43 -9.39 -11.94
N TYR A 185 8.37 -9.66 -11.04
CA TYR A 185 8.24 -10.76 -10.08
C TYR A 185 7.16 -10.51 -9.03
N ARG A 186 7.03 -9.27 -8.54
CA ARG A 186 5.95 -8.89 -7.63
C ARG A 186 4.59 -9.18 -8.25
N ASP A 187 4.35 -8.67 -9.46
CA ASP A 187 3.07 -8.85 -10.13
C ASP A 187 2.83 -10.33 -10.44
N LYS A 188 3.86 -11.09 -10.84
CA LYS A 188 3.77 -12.52 -11.07
C LYS A 188 3.47 -13.33 -9.80
N LEU A 189 4.10 -12.98 -8.67
CA LEU A 189 3.89 -13.66 -7.38
C LEU A 189 2.51 -13.34 -6.78
N LEU A 190 1.94 -12.18 -7.11
CA LEU A 190 0.64 -11.72 -6.63
C LEU A 190 -0.49 -11.99 -7.65
N THR A 191 -0.21 -12.63 -8.78
CA THR A 191 -1.21 -13.04 -9.77
C THR A 191 -1.64 -14.47 -9.51
N PHE A 192 -2.88 -14.62 -9.05
CA PHE A 192 -3.50 -15.92 -8.81
C PHE A 192 -4.58 -16.18 -9.85
N PRO A 193 -4.81 -17.44 -10.29
CA PRO A 193 -5.93 -17.78 -11.13
C PRO A 193 -7.23 -17.41 -10.42
N ARG A 194 -8.14 -16.75 -11.13
CA ARG A 194 -9.50 -16.56 -10.61
C ARG A 194 -10.20 -17.90 -10.64
N SER A 195 -10.81 -18.32 -9.53
CA SER A 195 -11.74 -19.45 -9.56
C SER A 195 -12.94 -19.03 -10.42
N ASN A 196 -13.16 -19.73 -11.53
CA ASN A 196 -14.39 -19.62 -12.28
C ASN A 196 -15.47 -20.27 -11.38
N GLY A 197 -16.27 -19.45 -10.70
CA GLY A 197 -17.52 -19.85 -10.06
C GLY A 197 -18.65 -19.71 -11.05
#